data_9a0d966b0c87ead0375568ec2f870b14
#
_entry.id   9a0d966b0c87ead0375568ec2f870b14
#
_cell.length_a   1.000
_cell.length_b   1.000
_cell.length_c   1.000
_cell.angle_alpha   90.00
_cell.angle_beta   90.00
_cell.angle_gamma   90.00
#
_symmetry.space_group_name_H-M   'P 1'
#
loop_
_entity.id
_entity.type
_entity.pdbx_description
1 polymer ?
#
loop_
_entity_poly.entity_id
_entity_poly.type
_entity_poly.pdbx_seq_one_letter_code
_entity_poly.pdbx_strand_id
1 'polypeptide(L)'
;VTAWGERFEVFPEVEPLLAGEVAVAHTHVTRLDGFAPLVDGAVEIVLAGPAGERAFEADRPVRPGIFAVEIEPERAGDFELVFRVRDSDGSEEIRGGRVRVGAAGKPGGLLVAPAPKGGSDGGEPLAFLKEEQWRSDFATAWVRPGLLARSVSGLARVRPPAGGESTVTAPVDGV
;
A
#
# COMPACT_ATOMS: atom_id res chain seq x y z
N VAL A 1 0.64 -2.60 -11.27
CA VAL A 1 1.51 -1.56 -10.65
C VAL A 1 1.07 -1.36 -9.23
N THR A 2 2.01 -1.24 -8.30
CA THR A 2 1.71 -0.81 -6.93
C THR A 2 2.21 0.62 -6.74
N ALA A 3 1.38 1.49 -6.20
CA ALA A 3 1.72 2.86 -5.86
C ALA A 3 1.54 3.08 -4.34
N TRP A 4 2.41 3.88 -3.75
CA TRP A 4 2.41 4.17 -2.33
C TRP A 4 2.34 5.66 -2.07
N GLY A 5 1.42 6.04 -1.19
CA GLY A 5 1.35 7.35 -0.57
C GLY A 5 1.91 7.33 0.85
N GLU A 6 1.48 8.28 1.65
CA GLU A 6 1.79 8.34 3.08
C GLU A 6 0.85 7.45 3.91
N ARG A 7 -0.42 7.36 3.50
CA ARG A 7 -1.50 6.67 4.22
C ARG A 7 -1.95 5.38 3.54
N PHE A 8 -1.83 5.32 2.21
CA PHE A 8 -2.37 4.22 1.42
C PHE A 8 -1.36 3.62 0.45
N GLU A 9 -1.49 2.30 0.27
CA GLU A 9 -0.95 1.57 -0.86
C GLU A 9 -2.10 1.25 -1.81
N VAL A 10 -1.89 1.47 -3.11
CA VAL A 10 -2.88 1.22 -4.16
C VAL A 10 -2.33 0.24 -5.18
N PHE A 11 -3.07 -0.81 -5.45
CA PHE A 11 -2.72 -1.83 -6.44
C PHE A 11 -3.91 -2.10 -7.37
N PRO A 12 -3.97 -1.49 -8.56
CA PRO A 12 -5.00 -1.75 -9.55
C PRO A 12 -4.69 -3.00 -10.38
N GLU A 13 -5.69 -3.82 -10.56
CA GLU A 13 -5.75 -4.88 -11.56
C GLU A 13 -6.74 -4.45 -12.65
N VAL A 14 -6.24 -4.21 -13.84
CA VAL A 14 -7.03 -3.73 -14.98
C VAL A 14 -6.51 -4.30 -16.28
N GLU A 15 -7.40 -4.61 -17.21
CA GLU A 15 -7.05 -4.96 -18.58
C GLU A 15 -6.44 -3.75 -19.31
N PRO A 16 -5.72 -3.99 -20.43
CA PRO A 16 -5.17 -2.89 -21.21
C PRO A 16 -6.25 -1.91 -21.66
N LEU A 17 -6.10 -0.63 -21.33
CA LEU A 17 -7.07 0.41 -21.66
C LEU A 17 -7.10 0.69 -23.16
N LEU A 18 -8.31 0.76 -23.72
CA LEU A 18 -8.57 1.12 -25.11
C LEU A 18 -9.47 2.36 -25.16
N ALA A 19 -9.17 3.27 -26.06
CA ALA A 19 -10.00 4.47 -26.27
C ALA A 19 -11.41 4.11 -26.74
N GLY A 20 -12.43 4.63 -26.07
CA GLY A 20 -13.84 4.38 -26.34
C GLY A 20 -14.36 3.02 -25.87
N GLU A 21 -13.58 2.29 -25.09
CA GLU A 21 -13.99 1.02 -24.47
C GLU A 21 -13.97 1.13 -22.95
N VAL A 22 -14.97 0.52 -22.30
CA VAL A 22 -15.04 0.46 -20.84
C VAL A 22 -14.17 -0.68 -20.33
N ALA A 23 -13.27 -0.38 -19.41
CA ALA A 23 -12.51 -1.36 -18.65
C ALA A 23 -12.83 -1.21 -17.16
N VAL A 24 -12.85 -2.32 -16.40
CA VAL A 24 -13.05 -2.28 -14.95
C VAL A 24 -11.70 -2.49 -14.27
N ALA A 25 -11.29 -1.51 -13.48
CA ALA A 25 -10.11 -1.64 -12.61
C ALA A 25 -10.51 -2.11 -11.23
N HIS A 26 -10.14 -3.34 -10.87
CA HIS A 26 -10.22 -3.82 -9.49
C HIS A 26 -9.04 -3.26 -8.70
N THR A 27 -9.30 -2.17 -7.99
CA THR A 27 -8.27 -1.41 -7.30
C THR A 27 -8.23 -1.81 -5.82
N HIS A 28 -7.15 -2.46 -5.43
CA HIS A 28 -6.91 -2.85 -4.04
C HIS A 28 -6.28 -1.68 -3.29
N VAL A 29 -6.86 -1.32 -2.15
CA VAL A 29 -6.38 -0.22 -1.30
C VAL A 29 -6.09 -0.75 0.09
N THR A 30 -4.85 -0.62 0.51
CA THR A 30 -4.35 -0.98 1.83
C THR A 30 -4.04 0.28 2.63
N ARG A 31 -4.53 0.38 3.85
CA ARG A 31 -4.09 1.41 4.81
C ARG A 31 -2.71 1.05 5.34
N LEU A 32 -1.77 1.99 5.31
CA LEU A 32 -0.39 1.75 5.75
C LEU A 32 -0.21 1.80 7.28
N ASP A 33 -1.18 2.33 8.01
CA ASP A 33 -1.17 2.41 9.46
C ASP A 33 -1.53 1.10 10.18
N GLY A 34 -1.74 0.03 9.48
CA GLY A 34 -2.07 -1.28 10.05
C GLY A 34 -2.11 -2.37 9.02
N PHE A 35 -1.77 -2.04 7.77
CA PHE A 35 -1.78 -2.96 6.61
C PHE A 35 -3.12 -3.68 6.41
N ALA A 36 -4.21 -3.00 6.80
CA ALA A 36 -5.57 -3.48 6.66
C ALA A 36 -6.23 -2.94 5.37
N PRO A 37 -7.22 -3.66 4.81
CA PRO A 37 -7.97 -3.16 3.67
C PRO A 37 -8.77 -1.90 4.02
N LEU A 38 -8.90 -0.97 3.08
CA LEU A 38 -9.81 0.17 3.21
C LEU A 38 -11.25 -0.32 3.07
N VAL A 39 -12.03 -0.24 4.14
CA VAL A 39 -13.40 -0.79 4.17
C VAL A 39 -14.48 0.25 3.91
N ASP A 40 -14.14 1.53 3.96
CA ASP A 40 -15.04 2.67 3.72
C ASP A 40 -14.27 3.81 3.07
N GLY A 41 -14.89 4.51 2.10
CA GLY A 41 -14.27 5.59 1.36
C GLY A 41 -14.50 5.49 -0.15
N ALA A 42 -13.77 6.30 -0.91
CA ALA A 42 -13.84 6.36 -2.36
C ALA A 42 -12.46 6.34 -3.01
N VAL A 43 -12.41 5.86 -4.24
CA VAL A 43 -11.20 5.85 -5.07
C VAL A 43 -11.50 6.46 -6.42
N GLU A 44 -10.72 7.47 -6.80
CA GLU A 44 -10.66 7.97 -8.18
C GLU A 44 -9.40 7.46 -8.86
N ILE A 45 -9.54 7.04 -10.11
CA ILE A 45 -8.44 6.83 -11.05
C ILE A 45 -8.46 7.98 -12.05
N VAL A 46 -7.37 8.74 -12.10
CA VAL A 46 -7.22 9.92 -12.95
C VAL A 46 -6.23 9.64 -14.06
N LEU A 47 -6.65 9.88 -15.29
CA LEU A 47 -5.80 9.90 -16.47
C LEU A 47 -5.49 11.37 -16.80
N ALA A 48 -4.28 11.82 -16.48
CA ALA A 48 -3.81 13.18 -16.72
C ALA A 48 -2.98 13.22 -18.01
N GLY A 49 -3.39 14.05 -18.97
CA GLY A 49 -2.74 14.20 -20.27
C GLY A 49 -2.69 15.64 -20.75
N PRO A 50 -2.11 15.90 -21.93
CA PRO A 50 -1.98 17.26 -22.48
C PRO A 50 -3.31 18.01 -22.66
N ALA A 51 -4.43 17.27 -22.80
CA ALA A 51 -5.76 17.85 -22.99
C ALA A 51 -6.52 18.05 -21.66
N GLY A 52 -5.90 17.79 -20.53
CA GLY A 52 -6.50 17.85 -19.19
C GLY A 52 -6.57 16.49 -18.49
N GLU A 53 -7.30 16.46 -17.41
CA GLU A 53 -7.52 15.29 -16.59
C GLU A 53 -8.90 14.68 -16.85
N ARG A 54 -8.98 13.37 -16.76
CA ARG A 54 -10.24 12.63 -16.73
C ARG A 54 -10.23 11.73 -15.51
N ALA A 55 -11.21 11.89 -14.65
CA ALA A 55 -11.37 11.13 -13.42
C ALA A 55 -12.51 10.10 -13.56
N PHE A 56 -12.30 8.93 -12.96
CA PHE A 56 -13.24 7.82 -12.87
C PHE A 56 -13.29 7.38 -11.41
N GLU A 57 -14.47 7.33 -10.81
CA GLU A 57 -14.64 7.13 -9.38
C GLU A 57 -15.43 5.85 -9.06
N ALA A 58 -15.02 5.20 -7.97
CA ALA A 58 -15.85 4.27 -7.22
C ALA A 58 -16.06 4.85 -5.81
N ASP A 59 -17.31 5.14 -5.47
CA ASP A 59 -17.72 5.82 -4.22
C ASP A 59 -17.67 4.92 -2.98
N ARG A 60 -17.48 3.61 -3.18
CA ARG A 60 -17.40 2.60 -2.11
C ARG A 60 -16.72 1.32 -2.61
N PRO A 61 -16.16 0.53 -1.69
CA PRO A 61 -15.60 -0.77 -2.07
C PRO A 61 -16.70 -1.80 -2.38
N VAL A 62 -16.46 -2.66 -3.36
CA VAL A 62 -17.31 -3.83 -3.66
C VAL A 62 -17.03 -4.98 -2.69
N ARG A 63 -15.85 -5.00 -2.12
CA ARG A 63 -15.41 -5.88 -1.01
C ARG A 63 -14.41 -5.09 -0.16
N PRO A 64 -14.16 -5.47 1.11
CA PRO A 64 -13.13 -4.82 1.91
C PRO A 64 -11.82 -4.64 1.15
N GLY A 65 -11.41 -3.37 0.95
CA GLY A 65 -10.20 -2.98 0.25
C GLY A 65 -10.25 -3.04 -1.27
N ILE A 66 -11.34 -3.49 -1.91
CA ILE A 66 -11.44 -3.65 -3.36
C ILE A 66 -12.49 -2.72 -3.92
N PHE A 67 -12.06 -1.79 -4.77
CA PHE A 67 -12.90 -0.83 -5.49
C PHE A 67 -12.96 -1.20 -6.97
N ALA A 68 -14.17 -1.32 -7.53
CA ALA A 68 -14.37 -1.53 -8.97
C ALA A 68 -14.58 -0.16 -9.64
N VAL A 69 -13.54 0.34 -10.31
CA VAL A 69 -13.59 1.62 -11.02
C VAL A 69 -13.78 1.36 -12.51
N GLU A 70 -14.88 1.84 -13.06
CA GLU A 70 -15.12 1.79 -14.50
C GLU A 70 -14.36 2.92 -15.21
N ILE A 71 -13.49 2.57 -16.15
CA ILE A 71 -12.62 3.50 -16.87
C ILE A 71 -12.99 3.45 -18.35
N GLU A 72 -13.44 4.58 -18.91
CA GLU A 72 -13.69 4.75 -20.33
C GLU A 72 -12.86 5.93 -20.86
N PRO A 73 -11.64 5.68 -21.36
CA PRO A 73 -10.80 6.72 -21.91
C PRO A 73 -11.33 7.19 -23.27
N GLU A 74 -11.49 8.48 -23.47
CA GLU A 74 -11.99 9.03 -24.73
C GLU A 74 -10.96 8.98 -25.88
N ARG A 75 -9.66 8.97 -25.54
CA ARG A 75 -8.56 9.10 -26.51
C ARG A 75 -7.42 8.16 -26.20
N ALA A 76 -6.81 7.65 -27.28
CA ALA A 76 -5.56 6.93 -27.19
C ALA A 76 -4.39 7.92 -26.92
N GLY A 77 -3.36 7.45 -26.24
CA GLY A 77 -2.17 8.24 -25.91
C GLY A 77 -1.52 7.82 -24.60
N ASP A 78 -0.51 8.58 -24.21
CA ASP A 78 0.20 8.40 -22.95
C ASP A 78 -0.34 9.38 -21.92
N PHE A 79 -0.68 8.86 -20.73
CA PHE A 79 -1.22 9.63 -19.61
C PHE A 79 -0.42 9.38 -18.35
N GLU A 80 -0.36 10.36 -17.47
CA GLU A 80 0.00 10.13 -16.08
C GLU A 80 -1.19 9.48 -15.37
N LEU A 81 -0.90 8.42 -14.62
CA LEU A 81 -1.87 7.71 -13.80
C LEU A 81 -1.78 8.25 -12.37
N VAL A 82 -2.90 8.76 -11.87
CA VAL A 82 -2.97 9.28 -10.51
C VAL A 82 -4.16 8.61 -9.81
N PHE A 83 -3.96 8.24 -8.56
CA PHE A 83 -5.03 7.75 -7.69
C PHE A 83 -5.35 8.80 -6.65
N ARG A 84 -6.64 9.08 -6.44
CA ARG A 84 -7.13 9.87 -5.31
C ARG A 84 -7.94 8.95 -4.42
N VAL A 85 -7.45 8.73 -3.22
CA VAL A 85 -8.11 7.90 -2.20
C VAL A 85 -8.69 8.81 -1.13
N ARG A 86 -9.96 8.63 -0.81
CA ARG A 86 -10.66 9.40 0.21
C ARG A 86 -11.28 8.47 1.25
N ASP A 87 -11.09 8.78 2.52
CA ASP A 87 -11.75 8.15 3.65
C ASP A 87 -12.31 9.22 4.62
N SER A 88 -12.74 8.82 5.81
CA SER A 88 -13.25 9.73 6.85
C SER A 88 -12.22 10.76 7.33
N ASP A 89 -10.94 10.46 7.22
CA ASP A 89 -9.83 11.28 7.74
C ASP A 89 -9.26 12.24 6.68
N GLY A 90 -9.78 12.19 5.44
CA GLY A 90 -9.42 13.09 4.37
C GLY A 90 -9.10 12.38 3.05
N SER A 91 -8.35 13.05 2.18
CA SER A 91 -7.98 12.53 0.87
C SER A 91 -6.47 12.55 0.67
N GLU A 92 -5.97 11.60 -0.11
CA GLU A 92 -4.58 11.53 -0.54
C GLU A 92 -4.49 11.33 -2.05
N GLU A 93 -3.56 12.03 -2.69
CA GLU A 93 -3.21 11.86 -4.09
C GLU A 93 -1.92 11.07 -4.22
N ILE A 94 -1.96 9.98 -5.00
CA ILE A 94 -0.86 9.02 -5.15
C ILE A 94 -0.55 8.87 -6.63
N ARG A 95 0.70 9.10 -7.03
CA ARG A 95 1.13 8.94 -8.41
C ARG A 95 1.39 7.49 -8.74
N GLY A 96 0.66 6.96 -9.74
CA GLY A 96 0.77 5.58 -10.21
C GLY A 96 1.76 5.37 -11.37
N GLY A 97 2.39 6.45 -11.85
CA GLY A 97 3.29 6.40 -13.00
C GLY A 97 2.58 6.74 -14.31
N ARG A 98 3.01 6.13 -15.43
CA ARG A 98 2.46 6.42 -16.76
C ARG A 98 1.76 5.21 -17.35
N VAL A 99 0.64 5.46 -18.03
CA VAL A 99 -0.14 4.44 -18.72
C VAL A 99 -0.34 4.85 -20.18
N ARG A 100 -0.29 3.87 -21.06
CA ARG A 100 -0.69 4.05 -22.47
C ARG A 100 -2.09 3.53 -22.66
N VAL A 101 -2.99 4.40 -23.14
CA VAL A 101 -4.29 4.03 -23.65
C VAL A 101 -4.12 3.68 -25.13
N GLY A 102 -4.50 2.47 -25.51
CA GLY A 102 -4.41 1.98 -26.87
C GLY A 102 -5.51 2.53 -27.76
N ALA A 103 -5.35 2.32 -29.08
CA ALA A 103 -6.39 2.48 -30.06
C ALA A 103 -6.92 1.12 -30.50
N ALA A 104 -8.05 1.10 -31.21
CA ALA A 104 -8.64 -0.13 -31.76
C ALA A 104 -7.59 -1.00 -32.46
N GLY A 105 -7.47 -2.26 -32.04
CA GLY A 105 -6.48 -3.21 -32.55
C GLY A 105 -5.02 -3.03 -32.08
N LYS A 106 -4.76 -2.05 -31.20
CA LYS A 106 -3.45 -1.84 -30.57
C LYS A 106 -3.63 -1.61 -29.08
N PRO A 107 -3.68 -2.68 -28.27
CA PRO A 107 -3.90 -2.54 -26.84
C PRO A 107 -2.84 -1.65 -26.19
N GLY A 108 -3.26 -0.88 -25.21
CA GLY A 108 -2.42 -0.09 -24.35
C GLY A 108 -1.72 -0.94 -23.29
N GLY A 109 -1.11 -0.29 -22.33
CA GLY A 109 -0.47 -0.94 -21.18
C GLY A 109 0.20 0.06 -20.28
N LEU A 110 0.57 -0.39 -19.11
CA LEU A 110 1.38 0.40 -18.19
C LEU A 110 2.76 0.64 -18.78
N LEU A 111 3.16 1.90 -18.85
CA LEU A 111 4.51 2.31 -19.22
C LEU A 111 5.39 2.27 -17.97
N VAL A 112 5.52 1.08 -17.40
CA VAL A 112 6.41 0.86 -16.25
C VAL A 112 7.83 0.79 -16.77
N ALA A 113 8.75 1.52 -16.14
CA ALA A 113 10.16 1.19 -16.27
C ALA A 113 10.32 -0.29 -15.91
N PRO A 114 11.04 -1.09 -16.73
CA PRO A 114 11.24 -2.50 -16.39
C PRO A 114 11.75 -2.57 -14.96
N ALA A 115 11.10 -3.39 -14.14
CA ALA A 115 11.57 -3.65 -12.80
C ALA A 115 13.05 -4.02 -12.88
N PRO A 116 13.92 -3.50 -11.99
CA PRO A 116 15.30 -3.92 -11.97
C PRO A 116 15.27 -5.44 -11.93
N LYS A 117 16.00 -6.07 -12.87
CA LYS A 117 16.14 -7.54 -12.88
C LYS A 117 16.78 -7.91 -11.56
N GLY A 118 15.93 -8.20 -10.58
CA GLY A 118 16.35 -8.83 -9.34
C GLY A 118 17.07 -10.08 -9.74
N GLY A 119 18.23 -10.35 -9.16
CA GLY A 119 18.98 -11.54 -9.42
C GLY A 119 18.03 -12.72 -9.31
N SER A 120 17.84 -13.42 -10.41
CA SER A 120 17.05 -14.65 -10.45
C SER A 120 17.85 -15.75 -9.74
N ASP A 121 17.70 -15.85 -8.45
CA ASP A 121 17.83 -17.15 -7.83
C ASP A 121 16.59 -17.93 -8.29
N GLY A 122 16.78 -18.86 -9.21
CA GLY A 122 15.80 -19.53 -10.08
C GLY A 122 14.56 -20.18 -9.47
N GLY A 123 13.87 -19.49 -8.58
CA GLY A 123 12.57 -19.88 -8.06
C GLY A 123 11.43 -19.23 -8.85
N GLU A 124 10.37 -19.96 -9.11
CA GLU A 124 9.14 -19.40 -9.63
C GLU A 124 8.61 -18.31 -8.66
N PRO A 125 8.09 -17.16 -9.18
CA PRO A 125 7.48 -16.17 -8.34
C PRO A 125 6.32 -16.78 -7.54
N LEU A 126 6.33 -16.61 -6.22
CA LEU A 126 5.21 -16.97 -5.38
C LEU A 126 4.11 -15.94 -5.58
N ALA A 127 2.94 -16.38 -6.03
CA ALA A 127 1.75 -15.53 -6.03
C ALA A 127 1.29 -15.35 -4.58
N PHE A 128 1.16 -14.10 -4.13
CA PHE A 128 0.67 -13.74 -2.81
C PHE A 128 -0.33 -12.60 -2.96
N LEU A 129 -1.62 -12.97 -2.99
CA LEU A 129 -2.71 -12.05 -3.26
C LEU A 129 -2.85 -10.99 -2.15
N LYS A 130 -3.34 -9.81 -2.49
CA LYS A 130 -3.56 -8.72 -1.52
C LYS A 130 -4.50 -9.15 -0.38
N GLU A 131 -5.53 -9.89 -0.70
CA GLU A 131 -6.48 -10.40 0.29
C GLU A 131 -5.84 -11.41 1.26
N GLU A 132 -4.81 -12.14 0.84
CA GLU A 132 -4.03 -13.02 1.70
C GLU A 132 -3.07 -12.20 2.59
N GLN A 133 -2.47 -11.15 2.03
CA GLN A 133 -1.62 -10.22 2.79
C GLN A 133 -2.39 -9.58 3.93
N TRP A 134 -3.63 -9.12 3.70
CA TRP A 134 -4.48 -8.51 4.74
C TRP A 134 -4.90 -9.47 5.87
N ARG A 135 -4.76 -10.78 5.68
CA ARG A 135 -5.10 -11.82 6.68
C ARG A 135 -3.88 -12.33 7.44
N SER A 136 -2.71 -11.86 7.10
CA SER A 136 -1.44 -12.29 7.70
C SER A 136 -0.68 -11.09 8.28
N ASP A 137 0.26 -11.35 9.19
CA ASP A 137 1.20 -10.33 9.68
C ASP A 137 2.25 -10.00 8.60
N PHE A 138 1.76 -9.41 7.50
CA PHE A 138 2.58 -9.02 6.36
C PHE A 138 2.58 -7.50 6.22
N ALA A 139 3.76 -6.93 6.14
CA ALA A 139 3.97 -5.50 5.93
C ALA A 139 5.11 -5.26 4.94
N THR A 140 4.99 -4.21 4.14
CA THR A 140 6.04 -3.76 3.23
C THR A 140 6.55 -2.39 3.64
N ALA A 141 7.84 -2.13 3.42
CA ALA A 141 8.44 -0.83 3.67
C ALA A 141 9.53 -0.53 2.64
N TRP A 142 9.68 0.74 2.32
CA TRP A 142 10.82 1.19 1.53
C TRP A 142 12.12 1.02 2.29
N VAL A 143 13.10 0.38 1.66
CA VAL A 143 14.46 0.29 2.21
C VAL A 143 15.08 1.69 2.23
N ARG A 144 15.50 2.13 3.40
CA ARG A 144 16.17 3.42 3.60
C ARG A 144 17.55 3.18 4.20
N PRO A 145 18.58 3.95 3.81
CA PRO A 145 19.85 3.93 4.50
C PRO A 145 19.67 4.27 5.99
N GLY A 146 20.26 3.49 6.87
CA GLY A 146 20.15 3.70 8.32
C GLY A 146 21.36 3.15 9.06
N LEU A 147 21.53 3.57 10.32
CA LEU A 147 22.54 3.03 11.20
C LEU A 147 22.05 1.74 11.83
N LEU A 148 22.77 0.67 11.63
CA LEU A 148 22.54 -0.61 12.30
C LEU A 148 23.40 -0.63 13.58
N ALA A 149 22.74 -0.44 14.73
CA ALA A 149 23.42 -0.60 16.02
C ALA A 149 23.61 -2.10 16.31
N ARG A 150 24.84 -2.48 16.62
CA ARG A 150 25.11 -3.81 17.13
C ARG A 150 24.62 -3.87 18.57
N SER A 151 23.64 -4.74 18.84
CA SER A 151 23.11 -4.96 20.18
C SER A 151 23.45 -6.37 20.67
N VAL A 152 23.61 -6.49 21.94
CA VAL A 152 23.77 -7.78 22.65
C VAL A 152 22.67 -7.85 23.70
N SER A 153 21.86 -8.89 23.64
CA SER A 153 20.84 -9.14 24.65
C SER A 153 21.51 -9.74 25.93
N GLY A 154 21.12 -9.24 27.07
CA GLY A 154 21.61 -9.74 28.36
C GLY A 154 20.48 -9.75 29.40
N LEU A 155 20.61 -10.64 30.37
CA LEU A 155 19.75 -10.65 31.55
C LEU A 155 20.33 -9.68 32.60
N ALA A 156 19.48 -8.82 33.13
CA ALA A 156 19.84 -7.90 34.19
C ALA A 156 18.91 -8.08 35.39
N ARG A 157 19.45 -7.95 36.60
CA ARG A 157 18.68 -7.94 37.83
C ARG A 157 18.94 -6.61 38.54
N VAL A 158 17.91 -5.85 38.79
CA VAL A 158 18.00 -4.61 39.56
C VAL A 158 18.07 -4.99 41.03
N ARG A 159 19.05 -4.47 41.73
CA ARG A 159 19.19 -4.61 43.17
C ARG A 159 19.45 -3.25 43.82
N PRO A 160 18.99 -3.01 45.04
CA PRO A 160 19.38 -1.81 45.81
C PRO A 160 20.91 -1.72 45.93
N PRO A 161 21.49 -0.51 45.98
CA PRO A 161 22.89 -0.34 46.29
C PRO A 161 23.19 -0.80 47.74
N ALA A 162 24.45 -1.03 48.02
CA ALA A 162 24.88 -1.38 49.41
C ALA A 162 24.39 -0.29 50.38
N GLY A 163 23.62 -0.70 51.39
CA GLY A 163 22.96 0.20 52.36
C GLY A 163 21.63 0.77 51.92
N GLY A 164 21.13 0.43 50.69
CA GLY A 164 19.82 0.83 50.19
C GLY A 164 18.67 -0.10 50.58
N GLU A 165 18.94 -1.14 51.30
CA GLU A 165 17.97 -2.10 51.83
C GLU A 165 18.12 -2.22 53.36
N SER A 166 17.01 -2.09 54.08
CA SER A 166 16.98 -2.34 55.50
C SER A 166 15.81 -3.25 55.85
N THR A 167 16.06 -4.21 56.73
CA THR A 167 15.02 -5.09 57.21
C THR A 167 14.54 -4.56 58.57
N VAL A 168 13.26 -4.28 58.66
CA VAL A 168 12.62 -3.93 59.95
C VAL A 168 11.86 -5.16 60.42
N THR A 169 12.26 -5.70 61.53
CA THR A 169 11.58 -6.82 62.20
C THR A 169 10.73 -6.31 63.37
N ALA A 170 9.54 -6.88 63.51
CA ALA A 170 8.74 -6.60 64.69
C ALA A 170 9.43 -7.15 65.96
N PRO A 171 9.55 -6.37 67.02
CA PRO A 171 10.23 -6.80 68.23
C PRO A 171 9.41 -7.79 69.12
N VAL A 172 8.14 -8.01 68.73
CA VAL A 172 7.21 -8.91 69.40
C VAL A 172 6.34 -9.63 68.34
N ASP A 173 5.90 -10.83 68.69
CA ASP A 173 4.95 -11.55 67.86
C ASP A 173 3.61 -10.82 67.86
N GLY A 174 3.12 -10.51 66.69
CA GLY A 174 1.78 -9.94 66.50
C GLY A 174 0.72 -11.03 66.53
N VAL A 175 -0.47 -10.70 67.03
CA VAL A 175 -1.69 -11.52 66.95
C VAL A 175 -2.51 -11.11 65.74
#